data_0dcf5e49ec9242758e2ff964980217ab
#
_entry.id   0dcf5e49ec9242758e2ff964980217ab
#
_cell.length_a   1.000
_cell.length_b   1.000
_cell.length_c   1.000
_cell.angle_alpha   90.00
_cell.angle_beta   90.00
_cell.angle_gamma   90.00
#
_symmetry.space_group_name_H-M   'P 1'
#
loop_
_entity.id
_entity.type
_entity.pdbx_description
1 polymer ?
#
loop_
_entity_poly.entity_id
_entity_poly.type
_entity_poly.pdbx_seq_one_letter_code
_entity_poly.pdbx_strand_id
1 'polypeptide(L)'
;MQDKILLFIPAYNCEKQISRVLNQCLNINEIINEIIVVDNQSTDNTLIAASEEAKNIETPVTIVRNNDNYGLGGSHKVAFQYALDNKFDYIIVLHGDDQGMLSDLLPLITEGKHRDKDCLLGARFMPKSKLEGYSLFRTFGNYVFNNLFSMACGKKLFDLGSGLNMYSVKALASVNYQGFANNLTFNYFMILATVNWKWDIEFFPITWREDDQISNVKLFKQSREVLKILLRYVFMRNKFLTNNYSGREFNSYKFTIMEQHHRRDF
;
A
#
# COMPACT_ATOMS: atom_id res chain seq x y z
N MET A 1 -3.06 -6.77 -25.46
CA MET A 1 -2.61 -5.43 -24.99
C MET A 1 -1.82 -5.65 -23.72
N GLN A 2 -0.80 -4.86 -23.48
CA GLN A 2 -0.03 -4.88 -22.24
C GLN A 2 -0.84 -4.14 -21.17
N ASP A 3 -0.89 -4.67 -19.94
CA ASP A 3 -1.59 -4.03 -18.83
C ASP A 3 -0.91 -2.69 -18.46
N LYS A 4 -1.71 -1.67 -18.18
CA LYS A 4 -1.22 -0.38 -17.72
C LYS A 4 -1.11 -0.38 -16.19
N ILE A 5 0.12 -0.38 -15.68
CA ILE A 5 0.42 -0.56 -14.25
C ILE A 5 1.02 0.72 -13.66
N LEU A 6 0.41 1.21 -12.58
CA LEU A 6 0.90 2.32 -11.76
C LEU A 6 1.63 1.77 -10.54
N LEU A 7 2.82 2.29 -10.24
CA LEU A 7 3.48 2.08 -8.95
C LEU A 7 3.25 3.31 -8.05
N PHE A 8 2.60 3.11 -6.92
CA PHE A 8 2.34 4.13 -5.91
C PHE A 8 3.29 3.97 -4.73
N ILE A 9 3.99 5.05 -4.38
CA ILE A 9 4.90 5.14 -3.25
C ILE A 9 4.37 6.20 -2.28
N PRO A 10 3.69 5.82 -1.18
CA PRO A 10 3.37 6.76 -0.09
C PRO A 10 4.63 7.16 0.65
N ALA A 11 4.88 8.45 0.79
CA ALA A 11 6.04 9.01 1.45
C ALA A 11 5.64 9.95 2.59
N TYR A 12 6.26 9.79 3.76
CA TYR A 12 6.11 10.69 4.90
C TYR A 12 7.32 10.62 5.82
N ASN A 13 8.12 11.69 5.86
CA ASN A 13 9.34 11.79 6.65
C ASN A 13 10.26 10.57 6.48
N CYS A 14 10.58 10.27 5.22
CA CYS A 14 11.40 9.12 4.82
C CYS A 14 12.58 9.53 3.92
N GLU A 15 13.18 10.71 4.18
CA GLU A 15 14.32 11.27 3.44
C GLU A 15 15.43 10.26 3.17
N LYS A 16 15.79 9.45 4.18
CA LYS A 16 16.87 8.46 4.06
C LYS A 16 16.49 7.21 3.27
N GLN A 17 15.21 6.88 3.27
CA GLN A 17 14.68 5.64 2.69
C GLN A 17 14.20 5.83 1.26
N ILE A 18 13.64 7.00 0.93
CA ILE A 18 12.96 7.22 -0.35
C ILE A 18 13.89 7.02 -1.55
N SER A 19 15.15 7.41 -1.47
CA SER A 19 16.12 7.18 -2.54
C SER A 19 16.36 5.68 -2.76
N ARG A 20 16.44 4.87 -1.69
CA ARG A 20 16.62 3.42 -1.82
C ARG A 20 15.37 2.74 -2.41
N VAL A 21 14.17 3.24 -2.06
CA VAL A 21 12.92 2.74 -2.66
C VAL A 21 12.87 3.06 -4.14
N LEU A 22 13.20 4.29 -4.54
CA LEU A 22 13.25 4.69 -5.94
C LEU A 22 14.33 3.96 -6.72
N ASN A 23 15.46 3.62 -6.10
CA ASN A 23 16.49 2.77 -6.71
C ASN A 23 16.00 1.34 -7.02
N GLN A 24 14.99 0.82 -6.31
CA GLN A 24 14.34 -0.44 -6.69
C GLN A 24 13.54 -0.31 -8.01
N CYS A 25 13.28 0.92 -8.45
CA CYS A 25 12.52 1.22 -9.65
C CYS A 25 13.38 1.41 -10.91
N LEU A 26 14.67 1.19 -10.82
CA LEU A 26 15.55 1.16 -11.99
C LEU A 26 15.21 -0.04 -12.88
N ASN A 27 15.17 0.13 -14.19
CA ASN A 27 14.96 -0.93 -15.19
C ASN A 27 13.61 -1.69 -15.08
N ILE A 28 12.53 -1.02 -14.64
CA ILE A 28 11.18 -1.61 -14.57
C ILE A 28 10.22 -1.02 -15.61
N ASN A 29 10.71 -0.19 -16.51
CA ASN A 29 9.94 0.54 -17.53
C ASN A 29 9.18 -0.37 -18.54
N GLU A 30 9.58 -1.63 -18.65
CA GLU A 30 8.86 -2.63 -19.46
C GLU A 30 7.64 -3.22 -18.71
N ILE A 31 7.59 -3.11 -17.39
CA ILE A 31 6.54 -3.66 -16.53
C ILE A 31 5.65 -2.56 -15.96
N ILE A 32 6.24 -1.47 -15.50
CA ILE A 32 5.56 -0.35 -14.85
C ILE A 32 5.49 0.84 -15.80
N ASN A 33 4.29 1.38 -16.00
CA ASN A 33 4.06 2.48 -16.95
C ASN A 33 4.29 3.86 -16.33
N GLU A 34 4.05 3.99 -15.02
CA GLU A 34 4.26 5.24 -14.30
C GLU A 34 4.48 4.97 -12.81
N ILE A 35 5.27 5.82 -12.16
CA ILE A 35 5.48 5.86 -10.72
C ILE A 35 4.83 7.14 -10.19
N ILE A 36 3.98 7.04 -9.16
CA ILE A 36 3.50 8.19 -8.41
C ILE A 36 4.05 8.16 -6.99
N VAL A 37 4.83 9.19 -6.63
CA VAL A 37 5.27 9.43 -5.24
C VAL A 37 4.29 10.40 -4.61
N VAL A 38 3.61 9.98 -3.55
CA VAL A 38 2.64 10.81 -2.83
C VAL A 38 3.23 11.24 -1.49
N ASP A 39 3.75 12.46 -1.44
CA ASP A 39 4.21 13.09 -0.20
C ASP A 39 3.02 13.52 0.67
N ASN A 40 2.95 13.00 1.88
CA ASN A 40 1.88 13.27 2.83
C ASN A 40 2.25 14.40 3.81
N GLN A 41 2.71 15.56 3.30
CA GLN A 41 3.17 16.72 4.09
C GLN A 41 4.42 16.41 4.93
N SER A 42 5.45 15.84 4.30
CA SER A 42 6.77 15.66 4.96
C SER A 42 7.36 17.00 5.38
N THR A 43 8.04 16.98 6.52
CA THR A 43 8.73 18.13 7.13
C THR A 43 10.24 18.04 7.03
N ASP A 44 10.77 16.90 6.57
CA ASP A 44 12.17 16.65 6.23
C ASP A 44 12.42 16.87 4.72
N ASN A 45 13.58 16.43 4.22
CA ASN A 45 13.94 16.58 2.81
C ASN A 45 13.40 15.45 1.91
N THR A 46 12.35 14.71 2.32
CA THR A 46 11.77 13.60 1.54
C THR A 46 11.47 14.00 0.09
N LEU A 47 10.83 15.16 -0.13
CA LEU A 47 10.51 15.63 -1.49
C LEU A 47 11.75 15.90 -2.33
N ILE A 48 12.77 16.52 -1.75
CA ILE A 48 14.02 16.84 -2.45
C ILE A 48 14.72 15.54 -2.84
N ALA A 49 14.86 14.60 -1.91
CA ALA A 49 15.47 13.30 -2.16
C ALA A 49 14.72 12.49 -3.23
N ALA A 50 13.38 12.54 -3.21
CA ALA A 50 12.55 11.89 -4.24
C ALA A 50 12.75 12.52 -5.62
N SER A 51 12.80 13.87 -5.71
CA SER A 51 13.02 14.59 -6.96
C SER A 51 14.42 14.32 -7.56
N GLU A 52 15.44 14.29 -6.72
CA GLU A 52 16.80 14.00 -7.18
C GLU A 52 16.92 12.59 -7.75
N GLU A 53 16.35 11.59 -7.09
CA GLU A 53 16.42 10.21 -7.53
C GLU A 53 15.55 9.93 -8.75
N ALA A 54 14.39 10.57 -8.86
CA ALA A 54 13.48 10.44 -10.01
C ALA A 54 14.16 10.75 -11.36
N LYS A 55 15.20 11.61 -11.36
CA LYS A 55 15.96 11.97 -12.57
C LYS A 55 16.74 10.79 -13.16
N ASN A 56 17.00 9.75 -12.37
CA ASN A 56 17.76 8.58 -12.77
C ASN A 56 16.87 7.43 -13.27
N ILE A 57 15.54 7.58 -13.18
CA ILE A 57 14.57 6.54 -13.50
C ILE A 57 14.03 6.76 -14.91
N GLU A 58 14.03 5.69 -15.73
CA GLU A 58 13.49 5.75 -17.10
C GLU A 58 11.95 5.71 -17.14
N THR A 59 11.31 5.03 -16.16
CA THR A 59 9.85 5.04 -16.02
C THR A 59 9.39 6.45 -15.66
N PRO A 60 8.33 6.99 -16.29
CA PRO A 60 7.77 8.28 -15.91
C PRO A 60 7.48 8.37 -14.40
N VAL A 61 7.93 9.44 -13.75
CA VAL A 61 7.72 9.67 -12.31
C VAL A 61 6.93 10.96 -12.11
N THR A 62 5.79 10.86 -11.44
CA THR A 62 5.00 12.00 -10.99
C THR A 62 5.13 12.14 -9.46
N ILE A 63 5.64 13.27 -8.99
CA ILE A 63 5.75 13.58 -7.57
C ILE A 63 4.62 14.54 -7.21
N VAL A 64 3.78 14.13 -6.26
CA VAL A 64 2.66 14.95 -5.78
C VAL A 64 2.76 15.14 -4.27
N ARG A 65 2.23 16.28 -3.80
CA ARG A 65 2.09 16.56 -2.38
C ARG A 65 0.62 16.67 -2.01
N ASN A 66 0.19 15.92 -1.02
CA ASN A 66 -1.14 16.05 -0.45
C ASN A 66 -1.37 17.49 0.05
N ASN A 67 -2.56 18.06 -0.16
CA ASN A 67 -2.84 19.42 0.30
C ASN A 67 -2.98 19.52 1.83
N ASP A 68 -3.09 18.38 2.51
CA ASP A 68 -3.10 18.25 3.97
C ASP A 68 -2.49 16.90 4.36
N ASN A 69 -2.10 16.72 5.62
CA ASN A 69 -1.68 15.40 6.11
C ASN A 69 -2.91 14.48 6.20
N TYR A 70 -3.09 13.66 5.19
CA TYR A 70 -4.21 12.73 5.12
C TYR A 70 -3.92 11.38 5.79
N GLY A 71 -2.69 11.16 6.28
CA GLY A 71 -2.23 9.86 6.77
C GLY A 71 -2.08 8.83 5.66
N LEU A 72 -1.60 7.63 6.03
CA LEU A 72 -1.31 6.57 5.06
C LEU A 72 -2.54 6.18 4.23
N GLY A 73 -3.68 5.93 4.89
CA GLY A 73 -4.93 5.56 4.21
C GLY A 73 -5.46 6.66 3.30
N GLY A 74 -5.27 7.93 3.67
CA GLY A 74 -5.63 9.05 2.81
C GLY A 74 -4.75 9.13 1.56
N SER A 75 -3.44 8.88 1.67
CA SER A 75 -2.53 8.79 0.53
C SER A 75 -2.89 7.63 -0.42
N HIS A 76 -3.36 6.48 0.13
CA HIS A 76 -3.91 5.40 -0.69
C HIS A 76 -5.12 5.87 -1.52
N LYS A 77 -6.05 6.62 -0.90
CA LYS A 77 -7.24 7.13 -1.59
C LYS A 77 -6.88 8.11 -2.70
N VAL A 78 -5.87 8.97 -2.49
CA VAL A 78 -5.31 9.85 -3.53
C VAL A 78 -4.80 9.01 -4.70
N ALA A 79 -3.95 8.03 -4.43
CA ALA A 79 -3.33 7.21 -5.48
C ALA A 79 -4.35 6.30 -6.20
N PHE A 80 -5.31 5.74 -5.48
CA PHE A 80 -6.38 4.94 -6.08
C PHE A 80 -7.26 5.79 -7.01
N GLN A 81 -7.60 7.03 -6.59
CA GLN A 81 -8.33 7.94 -7.46
C GLN A 81 -7.49 8.35 -8.67
N TYR A 82 -6.20 8.64 -8.50
CA TYR A 82 -5.29 8.91 -9.61
C TYR A 82 -5.24 7.76 -10.62
N ALA A 83 -5.17 6.52 -10.13
CA ALA A 83 -5.17 5.33 -10.99
C ALA A 83 -6.47 5.19 -11.80
N LEU A 84 -7.62 5.48 -11.18
CA LEU A 84 -8.93 5.48 -11.83
C LEU A 84 -9.02 6.57 -12.91
N ASP A 85 -8.65 7.80 -12.58
CA ASP A 85 -8.78 8.96 -13.47
C ASP A 85 -7.87 8.83 -14.70
N ASN A 86 -6.68 8.20 -14.52
CA ASN A 86 -5.70 7.98 -15.59
C ASN A 86 -5.82 6.60 -16.26
N LYS A 87 -6.89 5.84 -15.96
CA LYS A 87 -7.24 4.56 -16.61
C LYS A 87 -6.12 3.52 -16.56
N PHE A 88 -5.50 3.36 -15.40
CA PHE A 88 -4.62 2.22 -15.14
C PHE A 88 -5.44 0.95 -14.95
N ASP A 89 -4.86 -0.21 -15.30
CA ASP A 89 -5.49 -1.52 -15.08
C ASP A 89 -5.19 -2.01 -13.66
N TYR A 90 -3.98 -1.74 -13.18
CA TYR A 90 -3.50 -2.15 -11.86
C TYR A 90 -2.74 -1.04 -11.17
N ILE A 91 -2.77 -1.08 -9.83
CA ILE A 91 -1.94 -0.23 -8.98
C ILE A 91 -1.16 -1.07 -7.98
N ILE A 92 0.16 -0.89 -7.95
CA ILE A 92 1.05 -1.45 -6.95
C ILE A 92 1.26 -0.42 -5.86
N VAL A 93 1.23 -0.84 -4.61
CA VAL A 93 1.63 -0.06 -3.45
C VAL A 93 2.98 -0.57 -3.00
N LEU A 94 3.99 0.30 -2.91
CA LEU A 94 5.29 0.05 -2.30
C LEU A 94 5.58 1.17 -1.31
N HIS A 95 5.65 0.86 -0.02
CA HIS A 95 5.87 1.89 0.99
C HIS A 95 7.24 2.56 0.86
N GLY A 96 7.28 3.90 1.03
CA GLY A 96 8.49 4.72 0.95
C GLY A 96 9.47 4.54 2.09
N ASP A 97 9.21 3.58 2.99
CA ASP A 97 10.03 3.27 4.16
C ASP A 97 11.12 2.19 3.91
N ASP A 98 11.25 1.71 2.68
CA ASP A 98 12.25 0.74 2.24
C ASP A 98 12.22 -0.62 3.01
N GLN A 99 11.07 -0.99 3.54
CA GLN A 99 10.94 -2.26 4.24
C GLN A 99 10.58 -3.43 3.31
N GLY A 100 9.84 -3.18 2.23
CA GLY A 100 9.44 -4.16 1.23
C GLY A 100 10.34 -4.16 0.00
N MET A 101 10.46 -5.31 -0.65
CA MET A 101 11.24 -5.49 -1.88
C MET A 101 10.31 -5.63 -3.09
N LEU A 102 10.37 -4.66 -4.03
CA LEU A 102 9.57 -4.70 -5.27
C LEU A 102 9.85 -5.97 -6.08
N SER A 103 11.09 -6.46 -6.05
CA SER A 103 11.52 -7.69 -6.72
C SER A 103 10.74 -8.95 -6.31
N ASP A 104 10.06 -8.96 -5.17
CA ASP A 104 9.24 -10.10 -4.75
C ASP A 104 7.92 -10.18 -5.54
N LEU A 105 7.44 -9.05 -6.08
CA LEU A 105 6.19 -8.95 -6.84
C LEU A 105 6.41 -9.08 -8.37
N LEU A 106 7.52 -8.55 -8.90
CA LEU A 106 7.76 -8.48 -10.35
C LEU A 106 7.61 -9.83 -11.08
N PRO A 107 8.10 -10.97 -10.55
CA PRO A 107 7.92 -12.27 -11.21
C PRO A 107 6.45 -12.65 -11.40
N LEU A 108 5.58 -12.34 -10.43
CA LEU A 108 4.14 -12.63 -10.52
C LEU A 108 3.47 -11.83 -11.65
N ILE A 109 3.94 -10.59 -11.85
CA ILE A 109 3.45 -9.72 -12.94
C ILE A 109 3.94 -10.27 -14.28
N THR A 110 5.22 -10.59 -14.40
CA THR A 110 5.82 -11.12 -15.62
C THR A 110 5.17 -12.46 -16.05
N GLU A 111 4.81 -13.29 -15.06
CA GLU A 111 4.09 -14.55 -15.28
C GLU A 111 2.58 -14.34 -15.54
N GLY A 112 2.08 -13.11 -15.44
CA GLY A 112 0.67 -12.78 -15.67
C GLY A 112 -0.28 -13.22 -14.54
N LYS A 113 0.22 -13.64 -13.38
CA LYS A 113 -0.59 -14.14 -12.25
C LYS A 113 -1.53 -13.09 -11.66
N HIS A 114 -1.24 -11.80 -11.86
CA HIS A 114 -2.09 -10.70 -11.39
C HIS A 114 -3.41 -10.58 -12.16
N ARG A 115 -3.49 -11.10 -13.41
CA ARG A 115 -4.64 -10.88 -14.31
C ARG A 115 -5.93 -11.53 -13.84
N ASP A 116 -5.82 -12.66 -13.16
CA ASP A 116 -6.96 -13.39 -12.62
C ASP A 116 -7.28 -13.05 -11.18
N LYS A 117 -6.69 -11.94 -10.64
CA LYS A 117 -6.83 -11.55 -9.25
C LYS A 117 -7.36 -10.13 -9.11
N ASP A 118 -8.22 -9.92 -8.12
CA ASP A 118 -8.62 -8.58 -7.70
C ASP A 118 -7.53 -7.90 -6.88
N CYS A 119 -6.75 -8.69 -6.11
CA CYS A 119 -5.53 -8.20 -5.47
C CYS A 119 -4.51 -9.30 -5.18
N LEU A 120 -3.23 -8.91 -5.25
CA LEU A 120 -2.08 -9.64 -4.73
C LEU A 120 -1.60 -8.94 -3.46
N LEU A 121 -1.53 -9.65 -2.35
CA LEU A 121 -1.16 -9.10 -1.06
C LEU A 121 0.16 -9.71 -0.58
N GLY A 122 1.17 -8.87 -0.41
CA GLY A 122 2.44 -9.30 0.16
C GLY A 122 2.27 -9.74 1.61
N ALA A 123 2.84 -10.87 1.97
CA ALA A 123 2.71 -11.43 3.30
C ALA A 123 4.08 -11.70 3.93
N ARG A 124 4.30 -11.13 5.11
CA ARG A 124 5.51 -11.32 5.92
C ARG A 124 5.53 -12.64 6.66
N PHE A 125 4.35 -13.22 6.91
CA PHE A 125 4.16 -14.34 7.85
C PHE A 125 3.65 -15.62 7.16
N MET A 126 4.01 -15.81 5.89
CA MET A 126 3.72 -17.04 5.18
C MET A 126 5.00 -17.84 4.87
N PRO A 127 4.91 -19.11 4.48
CA PRO A 127 6.07 -19.90 4.06
C PRO A 127 6.86 -19.19 2.96
N LYS A 128 8.18 -19.22 3.02
CA LYS A 128 9.16 -18.58 2.12
C LYS A 128 9.33 -17.06 2.31
N SER A 129 8.55 -16.39 3.15
CA SER A 129 8.81 -15.00 3.53
C SER A 129 10.09 -14.89 4.36
N LYS A 130 10.80 -13.77 4.20
CA LYS A 130 12.02 -13.47 4.95
C LYS A 130 11.80 -12.25 5.82
N LEU A 131 12.17 -12.35 7.09
CA LEU A 131 12.09 -11.26 8.06
C LEU A 131 13.51 -10.92 8.54
N GLU A 132 14.00 -9.75 8.18
CA GLU A 132 15.34 -9.26 8.54
C GLU A 132 15.18 -8.16 9.60
N GLY A 133 15.83 -8.33 10.77
CA GLY A 133 15.72 -7.38 11.89
C GLY A 133 14.39 -7.37 12.64
N TYR A 134 13.44 -8.22 12.28
CA TYR A 134 12.08 -8.19 12.85
C TYR A 134 12.00 -8.85 14.24
N SER A 135 11.34 -8.19 15.20
CA SER A 135 11.20 -8.67 16.57
C SER A 135 10.36 -9.96 16.65
N LEU A 136 10.87 -11.00 17.36
CA LEU A 136 10.13 -12.24 17.61
C LEU A 136 8.82 -12.00 18.36
N PHE A 137 8.79 -11.07 19.30
CA PHE A 137 7.57 -10.71 20.02
C PHE A 137 6.51 -10.12 19.08
N ARG A 138 6.90 -9.23 18.18
CA ARG A 138 6.01 -8.66 17.16
C ARG A 138 5.56 -9.75 16.17
N THR A 139 6.44 -10.66 15.78
CA THR A 139 6.12 -11.81 14.93
C THR A 139 5.01 -12.64 15.55
N PHE A 140 5.16 -13.02 16.82
CA PHE A 140 4.14 -13.78 17.55
C PHE A 140 2.80 -13.03 17.63
N GLY A 141 2.84 -11.73 17.97
CA GLY A 141 1.64 -10.90 18.01
C GLY A 141 0.92 -10.83 16.66
N ASN A 142 1.66 -10.72 15.55
CA ASN A 142 1.07 -10.73 14.21
C ASN A 142 0.44 -12.07 13.87
N TYR A 143 1.06 -13.21 14.22
CA TYR A 143 0.44 -14.54 14.04
C TYR A 143 -0.87 -14.67 14.82
N VAL A 144 -0.94 -14.15 16.04
CA VAL A 144 -2.19 -14.16 16.83
C VAL A 144 -3.26 -13.34 16.11
N PHE A 145 -2.95 -12.12 15.67
CA PHE A 145 -3.92 -11.28 14.95
C PHE A 145 -4.32 -11.87 13.60
N ASN A 146 -3.38 -12.40 12.81
CA ASN A 146 -3.68 -13.07 11.55
C ASN A 146 -4.67 -14.22 11.74
N ASN A 147 -4.50 -15.03 12.80
CA ASN A 147 -5.43 -16.13 13.12
C ASN A 147 -6.81 -15.60 13.55
N LEU A 148 -6.88 -14.59 14.42
CA LEU A 148 -8.14 -14.00 14.85
C LEU A 148 -8.93 -13.43 13.66
N PHE A 149 -8.25 -12.69 12.77
CA PHE A 149 -8.87 -12.14 11.57
C PHE A 149 -9.28 -13.24 10.60
N SER A 150 -8.47 -14.27 10.42
CA SER A 150 -8.80 -15.44 9.59
C SER A 150 -10.07 -16.13 10.06
N MET A 151 -10.22 -16.36 11.36
CA MET A 151 -11.42 -16.95 11.95
C MET A 151 -12.65 -16.06 11.72
N ALA A 152 -12.52 -14.75 11.93
CA ALA A 152 -13.60 -13.79 11.72
C ALA A 152 -14.07 -13.70 10.28
N CYS A 153 -13.14 -13.84 9.31
CA CYS A 153 -13.41 -13.79 7.89
C CYS A 153 -13.85 -15.14 7.29
N GLY A 154 -13.56 -16.25 7.95
CA GLY A 154 -13.72 -17.58 7.36
C GLY A 154 -12.74 -17.86 6.20
N LYS A 155 -11.66 -17.07 6.08
CA LYS A 155 -10.62 -17.18 5.02
C LYS A 155 -9.24 -17.04 5.67
N LYS A 156 -8.29 -17.87 5.27
CA LYS A 156 -6.91 -17.78 5.79
C LYS A 156 -6.25 -16.49 5.31
N LEU A 157 -5.82 -15.67 6.26
CA LEU A 157 -5.07 -14.44 6.04
C LEU A 157 -3.64 -14.62 6.58
N PHE A 158 -2.65 -14.33 5.75
CA PHE A 158 -1.24 -14.49 6.11
C PHE A 158 -0.60 -13.21 6.65
N ASP A 159 -1.17 -12.04 6.31
CA ASP A 159 -0.75 -10.74 6.80
C ASP A 159 -1.93 -9.77 6.77
N LEU A 160 -1.93 -8.79 7.67
CA LEU A 160 -3.02 -7.80 7.77
C LEU A 160 -2.64 -6.42 7.24
N GLY A 161 -1.46 -6.27 6.67
CA GLY A 161 -1.01 -5.00 6.12
C GLY A 161 0.49 -4.91 5.95
N SER A 162 1.01 -5.54 4.91
CA SER A 162 2.36 -5.27 4.43
C SER A 162 2.40 -3.98 3.61
N GLY A 163 3.60 -3.47 3.37
CA GLY A 163 3.83 -2.29 2.54
C GLY A 163 3.97 -2.59 1.05
N LEU A 164 3.77 -3.85 0.61
CA LEU A 164 3.82 -4.25 -0.80
C LEU A 164 2.56 -5.02 -1.17
N ASN A 165 1.72 -4.39 -1.99
CA ASN A 165 0.45 -4.96 -2.45
C ASN A 165 0.15 -4.51 -3.88
N MET A 166 -0.69 -5.26 -4.60
CA MET A 166 -1.19 -4.88 -5.93
C MET A 166 -2.71 -5.03 -5.96
N TYR A 167 -3.40 -4.09 -6.59
CA TYR A 167 -4.86 -4.07 -6.72
C TYR A 167 -5.27 -3.88 -8.17
N SER A 168 -6.30 -4.59 -8.60
CA SER A 168 -7.02 -4.28 -9.83
C SER A 168 -7.78 -2.97 -9.68
N VAL A 169 -7.53 -2.01 -10.58
CA VAL A 169 -8.22 -0.71 -10.59
C VAL A 169 -9.71 -0.90 -10.88
N LYS A 170 -10.06 -1.88 -11.73
CA LYS A 170 -11.46 -2.28 -11.97
C LYS A 170 -12.16 -2.75 -10.69
N ALA A 171 -11.48 -3.55 -9.86
CA ALA A 171 -12.02 -3.99 -8.58
C ALA A 171 -12.20 -2.81 -7.61
N LEU A 172 -11.22 -1.90 -7.53
CA LEU A 172 -11.30 -0.68 -6.73
C LEU A 172 -12.47 0.23 -7.16
N ALA A 173 -12.71 0.37 -8.46
CA ALA A 173 -13.81 1.18 -9.00
C ALA A 173 -15.19 0.68 -8.58
N SER A 174 -15.32 -0.62 -8.28
CA SER A 174 -16.61 -1.26 -7.94
C SER A 174 -17.02 -1.15 -6.47
N VAL A 175 -16.16 -0.57 -5.61
CA VAL A 175 -16.34 -0.62 -4.16
C VAL A 175 -16.14 0.75 -3.49
N ASN A 176 -16.67 0.89 -2.27
CA ASN A 176 -16.48 2.11 -1.49
C ASN A 176 -15.44 1.93 -0.40
N TYR A 177 -14.19 2.30 -0.69
CA TYR A 177 -13.10 2.37 0.28
C TYR A 177 -12.89 3.77 0.88
N GLN A 178 -13.55 4.79 0.31
CA GLN A 178 -13.37 6.20 0.70
C GLN A 178 -13.73 6.45 2.18
N GLY A 179 -14.69 5.71 2.72
CA GLY A 179 -15.10 5.79 4.12
C GLY A 179 -14.13 5.16 5.12
N PHE A 180 -13.12 4.40 4.69
CA PHE A 180 -12.20 3.73 5.62
C PHE A 180 -11.25 4.73 6.30
N ALA A 181 -10.65 4.32 7.42
CA ALA A 181 -9.77 5.16 8.21
C ALA A 181 -8.58 5.69 7.39
N ASN A 182 -8.12 6.90 7.73
CA ASN A 182 -7.02 7.55 7.01
C ASN A 182 -5.63 7.18 7.54
N ASN A 183 -5.54 6.55 8.70
CA ASN A 183 -4.28 6.21 9.36
C ASN A 183 -3.77 4.81 8.96
N LEU A 184 -2.81 4.28 9.71
CA LEU A 184 -2.22 2.95 9.51
C LEU A 184 -3.23 1.80 9.57
N THR A 185 -4.45 2.03 10.08
CA THR A 185 -5.48 0.99 10.14
C THR A 185 -6.22 0.79 8.83
N PHE A 186 -6.00 1.61 7.81
CA PHE A 186 -6.58 1.49 6.49
C PHE A 186 -6.45 0.07 5.91
N ASN A 187 -5.26 -0.53 6.03
CA ASN A 187 -5.01 -1.87 5.52
C ASN A 187 -5.87 -2.95 6.20
N TYR A 188 -6.17 -2.80 7.50
CA TYR A 188 -7.08 -3.72 8.20
C TYR A 188 -8.52 -3.59 7.67
N PHE A 189 -8.98 -2.37 7.38
CA PHE A 189 -10.26 -2.18 6.74
C PHE A 189 -10.29 -2.80 5.35
N MET A 190 -9.27 -2.55 4.53
CA MET A 190 -9.19 -3.10 3.17
C MET A 190 -9.25 -4.62 3.20
N ILE A 191 -8.42 -5.30 4.00
CA ILE A 191 -8.36 -6.76 3.99
C ILE A 191 -9.67 -7.41 4.46
N LEU A 192 -10.34 -6.84 5.46
CA LEU A 192 -11.66 -7.30 5.91
C LEU A 192 -12.73 -7.07 4.83
N ALA A 193 -12.66 -5.94 4.15
CA ALA A 193 -13.60 -5.57 3.11
C ALA A 193 -13.41 -6.42 1.85
N THR A 194 -12.18 -6.72 1.43
CA THR A 194 -11.93 -7.59 0.26
C THR A 194 -12.57 -8.96 0.41
N VAL A 195 -12.55 -9.54 1.61
CA VAL A 195 -13.22 -10.81 1.89
C VAL A 195 -14.75 -10.65 1.74
N ASN A 196 -15.31 -9.54 2.27
CA ASN A 196 -16.74 -9.29 2.18
C ASN A 196 -17.21 -8.98 0.74
N TRP A 197 -16.37 -8.29 -0.04
CA TRP A 197 -16.60 -8.01 -1.47
C TRP A 197 -16.42 -9.25 -2.34
N LYS A 198 -15.96 -10.37 -1.75
CA LYS A 198 -15.67 -11.64 -2.44
C LYS A 198 -14.61 -11.50 -3.52
N TRP A 199 -13.65 -10.65 -3.30
CA TRP A 199 -12.52 -10.49 -4.20
C TRP A 199 -11.69 -11.77 -4.29
N ASP A 200 -11.15 -12.02 -5.48
CA ASP A 200 -10.13 -13.07 -5.65
C ASP A 200 -8.78 -12.53 -5.17
N ILE A 201 -8.41 -13.00 -3.95
CA ILE A 201 -7.21 -12.57 -3.24
C ILE A 201 -6.16 -13.66 -3.29
N GLU A 202 -4.93 -13.31 -3.67
CA GLU A 202 -3.77 -14.17 -3.52
C GLU A 202 -2.72 -13.50 -2.64
N PHE A 203 -2.14 -14.27 -1.70
CA PHE A 203 -1.01 -13.83 -0.90
C PHE A 203 0.28 -14.34 -1.53
N PHE A 204 1.33 -13.51 -1.50
CA PHE A 204 2.66 -13.92 -1.94
C PHE A 204 3.71 -13.60 -0.88
N PRO A 205 4.78 -14.42 -0.75
CA PRO A 205 5.81 -14.22 0.25
C PRO A 205 6.66 -13.00 -0.10
N ILE A 206 7.01 -12.20 0.91
CA ILE A 206 7.86 -11.04 0.75
C ILE A 206 9.08 -11.08 1.67
N THR A 207 10.12 -10.39 1.25
CA THR A 207 11.27 -10.02 2.06
C THR A 207 10.94 -8.70 2.76
N TRP A 208 11.09 -8.66 4.08
CA TRP A 208 10.80 -7.49 4.90
C TRP A 208 11.99 -7.15 5.78
N ARG A 209 12.47 -5.92 5.70
CA ARG A 209 13.65 -5.45 6.44
C ARG A 209 13.26 -4.39 7.46
N GLU A 210 13.89 -4.44 8.65
CA GLU A 210 13.78 -3.41 9.68
C GLU A 210 15.20 -2.96 10.09
N ASP A 211 15.86 -2.17 9.24
CA ASP A 211 17.25 -1.77 9.46
C ASP A 211 17.36 -0.44 10.22
N ASP A 212 16.71 0.62 9.75
CA ASP A 212 16.90 1.99 10.22
C ASP A 212 15.58 2.71 10.58
N GLN A 213 14.50 1.96 10.70
CA GLN A 213 13.19 2.51 11.03
C GLN A 213 12.96 2.60 12.54
N ILE A 214 12.67 3.80 13.02
CA ILE A 214 12.10 3.97 14.35
C ILE A 214 10.60 3.72 14.27
N SER A 215 10.17 2.54 14.71
CA SER A 215 8.74 2.24 14.80
C SER A 215 8.07 3.15 15.83
N ASN A 216 7.33 4.15 15.36
CA ASN A 216 6.52 5.04 16.20
C ASN A 216 5.22 4.38 16.70
N VAL A 217 5.03 3.08 16.45
CA VAL A 217 3.83 2.35 16.82
C VAL A 217 3.86 1.99 18.30
N LYS A 218 2.99 2.60 19.08
CA LYS A 218 2.72 2.17 20.45
C LYS A 218 1.92 0.87 20.40
N LEU A 219 2.60 -0.28 20.53
CA LEU A 219 2.05 -1.63 20.31
C LEU A 219 0.72 -1.87 21.01
N PHE A 220 0.59 -1.54 22.30
CA PHE A 220 -0.67 -1.73 23.03
C PHE A 220 -1.82 -0.87 22.49
N LYS A 221 -1.55 0.38 22.13
CA LYS A 221 -2.57 1.27 21.55
C LYS A 221 -3.02 0.73 20.19
N GLN A 222 -2.08 0.34 19.35
CA GLN A 222 -2.35 -0.24 18.02
C GLN A 222 -3.16 -1.54 18.14
N SER A 223 -2.74 -2.47 19.01
CA SER A 223 -3.45 -3.73 19.23
C SER A 223 -4.90 -3.52 19.66
N ARG A 224 -5.14 -2.56 20.55
CA ARG A 224 -6.50 -2.19 20.99
C ARG A 224 -7.35 -1.65 19.85
N GLU A 225 -6.80 -0.80 19.00
CA GLU A 225 -7.53 -0.26 17.84
C GLU A 225 -7.82 -1.35 16.82
N VAL A 226 -6.86 -2.23 16.53
CA VAL A 226 -7.02 -3.37 15.64
C VAL A 226 -8.11 -4.32 16.14
N LEU A 227 -8.14 -4.60 17.45
CA LEU A 227 -9.18 -5.44 18.06
C LEU A 227 -10.56 -4.78 17.94
N LYS A 228 -10.68 -3.47 18.15
CA LYS A 228 -11.95 -2.75 17.95
C LYS A 228 -12.46 -2.86 16.51
N ILE A 229 -11.54 -2.79 15.52
CA ILE A 229 -11.88 -2.95 14.11
C ILE A 229 -12.45 -4.35 13.88
N LEU A 230 -11.78 -5.38 14.40
CA LEU A 230 -12.24 -6.76 14.31
C LEU A 230 -13.63 -6.97 14.94
N LEU A 231 -13.84 -6.48 16.15
CA LEU A 231 -15.14 -6.56 16.84
C LEU A 231 -16.24 -5.86 16.04
N ARG A 232 -15.97 -4.67 15.49
CA ARG A 232 -16.93 -3.99 14.61
C ARG A 232 -17.25 -4.82 13.36
N TYR A 233 -16.26 -5.44 12.75
CA TYR A 233 -16.46 -6.31 11.59
C TYR A 233 -17.34 -7.51 11.93
N VAL A 234 -17.10 -8.17 13.07
CA VAL A 234 -17.87 -9.37 13.50
C VAL A 234 -19.31 -9.01 13.85
N PHE A 235 -19.51 -7.99 14.68
CA PHE A 235 -20.82 -7.69 15.26
C PHE A 235 -21.64 -6.65 14.50
N MET A 236 -21.01 -5.83 13.64
CA MET A 236 -21.65 -4.71 12.95
C MET A 236 -21.20 -4.63 11.48
N ARG A 237 -21.16 -5.75 10.79
CA ARG A 237 -20.56 -5.89 9.44
C ARG A 237 -21.08 -4.86 8.43
N ASN A 238 -22.40 -4.63 8.36
CA ASN A 238 -22.96 -3.64 7.44
C ASN A 238 -22.47 -2.23 7.76
N LYS A 239 -22.49 -1.84 9.05
CA LYS A 239 -21.98 -0.54 9.50
C LYS A 239 -20.47 -0.42 9.28
N PHE A 240 -19.73 -1.52 9.43
CA PHE A 240 -18.29 -1.56 9.14
C PHE A 240 -17.98 -1.16 7.70
N LEU A 241 -18.78 -1.60 6.74
CA LEU A 241 -18.56 -1.32 5.32
C LEU A 241 -19.12 0.04 4.85
N THR A 242 -20.14 0.57 5.53
CA THR A 242 -20.88 1.75 5.07
C THR A 242 -20.58 3.03 5.85
N ASN A 243 -20.08 2.91 7.09
CA ASN A 243 -19.79 4.08 7.90
C ASN A 243 -18.53 4.82 7.40
N ASN A 244 -18.54 6.12 7.60
CA ASN A 244 -17.37 6.95 7.36
C ASN A 244 -16.46 6.99 8.60
N TYR A 245 -15.32 6.30 8.54
CA TYR A 245 -14.26 6.27 9.55
C TYR A 245 -13.13 7.23 9.22
N SER A 246 -13.17 7.88 8.03
CA SER A 246 -12.12 8.80 7.59
C SER A 246 -12.16 10.14 8.32
N GLY A 247 -13.32 10.52 8.84
CA GLY A 247 -13.56 11.85 9.40
C GLY A 247 -13.53 12.96 8.35
N ARG A 248 -13.56 12.63 7.06
CA ARG A 248 -13.55 13.56 5.92
C ARG A 248 -14.71 13.25 4.97
N GLU A 249 -15.11 14.23 4.19
CA GLU A 249 -16.05 14.01 3.09
C GLU A 249 -15.41 13.13 1.99
N PHE A 250 -16.23 12.38 1.29
CA PHE A 250 -15.78 11.60 0.14
C PHE A 250 -15.25 12.55 -0.95
N ASN A 251 -14.21 12.10 -1.67
CA ASN A 251 -13.55 12.88 -2.71
C ASN A 251 -12.90 14.21 -2.25
N SER A 252 -12.70 14.39 -0.92
CA SER A 252 -12.04 15.57 -0.37
C SER A 252 -10.51 15.53 -0.44
N TYR A 253 -9.94 14.40 -0.90
CA TYR A 253 -8.49 14.19 -0.98
C TYR A 253 -7.93 14.88 -2.22
N LYS A 254 -7.24 15.99 -2.01
CA LYS A 254 -6.63 16.80 -3.08
C LYS A 254 -5.12 16.80 -2.93
N PHE A 255 -4.42 16.93 -4.04
CA PHE A 255 -2.97 17.02 -4.08
C PHE A 255 -2.54 18.10 -5.08
N THR A 256 -1.30 18.52 -4.96
CA THR A 256 -0.62 19.40 -5.92
C THR A 256 0.51 18.62 -6.57
N ILE A 257 0.62 18.69 -7.89
CA ILE A 257 1.76 18.12 -8.61
C ILE A 257 2.96 19.02 -8.35
N MET A 258 4.00 18.45 -7.79
CA MET A 258 5.24 19.14 -7.47
C MET A 258 6.22 19.06 -8.64
N GLU A 259 6.32 17.89 -9.27
CA GLU A 259 7.24 17.63 -10.35
C GLU A 259 6.76 16.45 -11.21
N GLN A 260 7.11 16.46 -12.52
CA GLN A 260 6.87 15.35 -13.43
C GLN A 260 8.12 15.10 -14.27
N HIS A 261 8.63 13.90 -14.19
CA HIS A 261 9.72 13.42 -15.03
C HIS A 261 9.13 12.50 -16.11
N HIS A 262 9.21 12.92 -17.34
CA HIS A 262 8.76 12.12 -18.48
C HIS A 262 9.91 11.23 -18.98
N ARG A 263 9.53 10.14 -19.66
CA ARG A 263 10.50 9.25 -20.29
C ARG A 263 11.46 10.08 -21.15
N ARG A 264 12.76 9.90 -20.95
CA ARG A 264 13.75 10.48 -21.86
C ARG A 264 13.65 9.74 -23.18
N ASP A 265 13.24 10.42 -24.24
CA ASP A 265 13.39 9.93 -25.60
C ASP A 265 14.89 9.95 -25.90
N PHE A 266 15.51 8.76 -25.95
CA PHE A 266 16.86 8.55 -26.45
C PHE A 266 16.85 8.24 -27.93
#